data_0dca3028bfd125f82a1743d6c922dfd5
#
_entry.id   0dca3028bfd125f82a1743d6c922dfd5
#
_cell.length_a   1.000
_cell.length_b   1.000
_cell.length_c   1.000
_cell.angle_alpha   90.00
_cell.angle_beta   90.00
_cell.angle_gamma   90.00
#
_symmetry.space_group_name_H-M   'P 1'
#
loop_
_entity.id
_entity.type
_entity.pdbx_description
1 polymer ?
#
loop_
_entity_poly.entity_id
_entity_poly.type
_entity_poly.pdbx_seq_one_letter_code
_entity_poly.pdbx_strand_id
1 'polypeptide(L)'
;MSHTAGANRTSGIRQAQKLKTRQALMDAALGLLEHQSLSSLGLREVTREVGIAPTAFYRHFKDTAELGVALVDESLNGLHTAIRAGLTAPDADDSEARIALTVGLIADLVRSAPAHVRFIARERHGGVRPVREAIGTQLALFAGEVADALGALPDSSGWSREDLEMLAGVYVDHMVMTASAFLEAGPEGQEPTAELARRQLRLISLGRTHWLDGR
;
A
#
# COMPACT_ATOMS: atom_id res chain seq x y z
N MET A 1 27.75 -6.60 -41.89
CA MET A 1 26.58 -6.86 -41.02
C MET A 1 26.81 -6.37 -39.56
N SER A 2 27.16 -5.07 -39.35
CA SER A 2 27.54 -4.58 -37.99
C SER A 2 26.74 -3.34 -37.50
N HIS A 3 25.68 -2.93 -38.19
CA HIS A 3 24.94 -1.68 -37.84
C HIS A 3 23.76 -1.87 -36.85
N THR A 4 23.25 -3.09 -36.64
CA THR A 4 22.09 -3.33 -35.79
C THR A 4 22.40 -3.41 -34.28
N ALA A 5 23.61 -3.80 -33.88
CA ALA A 5 24.00 -3.95 -32.48
C ALA A 5 24.23 -2.60 -31.73
N GLY A 6 24.55 -1.54 -32.45
CA GLY A 6 24.78 -0.19 -31.91
C GLY A 6 23.46 0.53 -31.56
N ALA A 7 22.46 0.42 -32.45
CA ALA A 7 21.16 1.07 -32.27
C ALA A 7 20.39 0.49 -31.08
N ASN A 8 20.51 -0.82 -30.82
CA ASN A 8 19.82 -1.49 -29.71
C ASN A 8 20.43 -1.12 -28.35
N ARG A 9 21.76 -0.94 -28.27
CA ARG A 9 22.44 -0.48 -27.04
C ARG A 9 22.10 0.95 -26.66
N THR A 10 22.06 1.87 -27.64
CA THR A 10 21.70 3.28 -27.40
C THR A 10 20.21 3.44 -27.02
N SER A 11 19.32 2.62 -27.56
CA SER A 11 17.92 2.58 -27.17
C SER A 11 17.76 2.09 -25.72
N GLY A 12 18.48 1.03 -25.33
CA GLY A 12 18.45 0.51 -23.96
C GLY A 12 18.98 1.53 -22.92
N ILE A 13 20.07 2.24 -23.23
CA ILE A 13 20.63 3.27 -22.34
C ILE A 13 19.63 4.44 -22.17
N ARG A 14 18.97 4.88 -23.24
CA ARG A 14 17.96 5.94 -23.17
C ARG A 14 16.74 5.52 -22.35
N GLN A 15 16.29 4.28 -22.52
CA GLN A 15 15.18 3.73 -21.75
C GLN A 15 15.53 3.62 -20.26
N ALA A 16 16.72 3.12 -19.92
CA ALA A 16 17.19 3.06 -18.54
C ALA A 16 17.28 4.45 -17.91
N GLN A 17 17.80 5.44 -18.65
CA GLN A 17 17.86 6.82 -18.17
C GLN A 17 16.48 7.42 -17.98
N LYS A 18 15.50 7.11 -18.86
CA LYS A 18 14.11 7.56 -18.71
C LYS A 18 13.48 6.99 -17.43
N LEU A 19 13.66 5.69 -17.16
CA LEU A 19 13.16 5.04 -15.95
C LEU A 19 13.80 5.63 -14.70
N LYS A 20 15.13 5.84 -14.70
CA LYS A 20 15.85 6.46 -13.59
C LYS A 20 15.35 7.86 -13.27
N THR A 21 15.10 8.70 -14.29
CA THR A 21 14.56 10.05 -14.06
C THR A 21 13.11 10.00 -13.56
N ARG A 22 12.29 9.06 -14.06
CA ARG A 22 10.93 8.85 -13.57
C ARG A 22 10.93 8.48 -12.09
N GLN A 23 11.80 7.55 -11.68
CA GLN A 23 11.94 7.15 -10.28
C GLN A 23 12.41 8.33 -9.41
N ALA A 24 13.43 9.07 -9.83
CA ALA A 24 13.91 10.24 -9.09
C ALA A 24 12.80 11.30 -8.88
N LEU A 25 11.88 11.48 -9.83
CA LEU A 25 10.72 12.35 -9.66
C LEU A 25 9.73 11.82 -8.62
N MET A 26 9.52 10.51 -8.58
CA MET A 26 8.66 9.85 -7.59
C MET A 26 9.27 9.94 -6.20
N ASP A 27 10.56 9.64 -6.06
CA ASP A 27 11.29 9.72 -4.78
C ASP A 27 11.28 11.15 -4.22
N ALA A 28 11.55 12.15 -5.07
CA ALA A 28 11.52 13.57 -4.69
C ALA A 28 10.12 14.01 -4.25
N ALA A 29 9.08 13.61 -4.98
CA ALA A 29 7.71 13.90 -4.61
C ALA A 29 7.34 13.26 -3.29
N LEU A 30 7.69 11.99 -3.08
CA LEU A 30 7.42 11.26 -1.85
C LEU A 30 8.08 11.92 -0.63
N GLY A 31 9.34 12.37 -0.77
CA GLY A 31 10.04 13.14 0.28
C GLY A 31 9.34 14.45 0.62
N LEU A 32 8.91 15.22 -0.40
CA LEU A 32 8.15 16.47 -0.19
C LEU A 32 6.79 16.21 0.47
N LEU A 33 6.13 15.10 0.12
CA LEU A 33 4.83 14.69 0.68
C LEU A 33 4.91 14.24 2.14
N GLU A 34 6.08 14.13 2.73
CA GLU A 34 6.19 13.95 4.19
C GLU A 34 5.65 15.16 4.97
N HIS A 35 5.75 16.36 4.39
CA HIS A 35 5.44 17.61 5.06
C HIS A 35 4.24 18.36 4.48
N GLN A 36 3.71 17.94 3.31
CA GLN A 36 2.58 18.58 2.64
C GLN A 36 1.66 17.55 1.97
N SER A 37 0.44 17.99 1.59
CA SER A 37 -0.49 17.14 0.82
C SER A 37 -0.16 17.21 -0.68
N LEU A 38 -0.60 16.18 -1.43
CA LEU A 38 -0.43 16.17 -2.89
C LEU A 38 -1.14 17.34 -3.58
N SER A 39 -2.26 17.82 -3.02
CA SER A 39 -2.99 18.98 -3.57
C SER A 39 -2.21 20.29 -3.49
N SER A 40 -1.24 20.40 -2.58
CA SER A 40 -0.36 21.54 -2.45
C SER A 40 0.99 21.37 -3.15
N LEU A 41 1.31 20.16 -3.59
CA LEU A 41 2.60 19.85 -4.22
C LEU A 41 2.75 20.52 -5.59
N GLY A 42 3.74 21.40 -5.69
CA GLY A 42 4.08 22.11 -6.94
C GLY A 42 5.04 21.30 -7.82
N LEU A 43 4.73 21.19 -9.12
CA LEU A 43 5.63 20.58 -10.13
C LEU A 43 7.04 21.19 -10.09
N ARG A 44 7.15 22.53 -9.86
CA ARG A 44 8.45 23.21 -9.79
C ARG A 44 9.28 22.79 -8.58
N GLU A 45 8.64 22.44 -7.46
CA GLU A 45 9.33 21.92 -6.28
C GLU A 45 9.94 20.56 -6.57
N VAL A 46 9.14 19.65 -7.13
CA VAL A 46 9.59 18.29 -7.48
C VAL A 46 10.76 18.34 -8.49
N THR A 47 10.65 19.16 -9.54
CA THR A 47 11.70 19.25 -10.56
C THR A 47 12.98 19.93 -10.06
N ARG A 48 12.86 20.87 -9.12
CA ARG A 48 14.00 21.50 -8.46
C ARG A 48 14.76 20.49 -7.59
N GLU A 49 14.04 19.64 -6.86
CA GLU A 49 14.65 18.59 -6.02
C GLU A 49 15.47 17.59 -6.85
N VAL A 50 14.99 17.24 -8.03
CA VAL A 50 15.70 16.34 -8.97
C VAL A 50 16.79 17.06 -9.77
N GLY A 51 16.80 18.40 -9.79
CA GLY A 51 17.77 19.19 -10.57
C GLY A 51 17.49 19.19 -12.07
N ILE A 52 16.22 19.08 -12.50
CA ILE A 52 15.82 19.10 -13.91
C ILE A 52 14.93 20.30 -14.25
N ALA A 53 14.89 20.67 -15.53
CA ALA A 53 13.98 21.74 -15.98
C ALA A 53 12.51 21.29 -15.84
N PRO A 54 11.58 22.19 -15.48
CA PRO A 54 10.14 21.88 -15.36
C PRO A 54 9.54 21.26 -16.64
N THR A 55 10.02 21.65 -17.82
CA THR A 55 9.59 21.07 -19.09
C THR A 55 9.97 19.60 -19.27
N ALA A 56 11.02 19.14 -18.57
CA ALA A 56 11.43 17.74 -18.61
C ALA A 56 10.45 16.82 -17.85
N PHE A 57 9.72 17.33 -16.87
CA PHE A 57 8.69 16.60 -16.13
C PHE A 57 7.64 15.98 -17.07
N TYR A 58 7.17 16.76 -18.03
CA TYR A 58 6.11 16.35 -18.97
C TYR A 58 6.49 15.21 -19.91
N ARG A 59 7.76 14.78 -19.93
CA ARG A 59 8.21 13.56 -20.61
C ARG A 59 7.92 12.28 -19.79
N HIS A 60 7.59 12.43 -18.50
CA HIS A 60 7.41 11.35 -17.53
C HIS A 60 5.99 11.27 -16.96
N PHE A 61 5.39 12.43 -16.71
CA PHE A 61 4.05 12.57 -16.13
C PHE A 61 3.33 13.74 -16.78
N LYS A 62 2.04 13.58 -17.04
CA LYS A 62 1.18 14.63 -17.59
C LYS A 62 0.99 15.77 -16.59
N ASP A 63 0.81 15.41 -15.32
CA ASP A 63 0.57 16.33 -14.20
C ASP A 63 0.96 15.68 -12.87
N THR A 64 0.80 16.41 -11.77
CA THR A 64 1.06 15.90 -10.42
C THR A 64 0.07 14.83 -9.98
N ALA A 65 -1.13 14.77 -10.55
CA ALA A 65 -2.09 13.72 -10.27
C ALA A 65 -1.64 12.38 -10.85
N GLU A 66 -1.12 12.34 -12.08
CA GLU A 66 -0.53 11.13 -12.68
C GLU A 66 0.70 10.65 -11.90
N LEU A 67 1.55 11.57 -11.44
CA LEU A 67 2.66 11.24 -10.55
C LEU A 67 2.12 10.60 -9.25
N GLY A 68 1.07 11.17 -8.66
CA GLY A 68 0.44 10.64 -7.46
C GLY A 68 -0.14 9.24 -7.65
N VAL A 69 -0.79 8.96 -8.80
CA VAL A 69 -1.28 7.61 -9.14
C VAL A 69 -0.11 6.62 -9.25
N ALA A 70 1.01 7.01 -9.86
CA ALA A 70 2.18 6.16 -9.93
C ALA A 70 2.79 5.88 -8.54
N LEU A 71 2.74 6.85 -7.63
CA LEU A 71 3.13 6.66 -6.22
C LEU A 71 2.19 5.69 -5.49
N VAL A 72 0.88 5.69 -5.79
CA VAL A 72 -0.06 4.71 -5.24
C VAL A 72 0.35 3.29 -5.64
N ASP A 73 0.61 3.07 -6.94
CA ASP A 73 1.01 1.76 -7.46
C ASP A 73 2.30 1.27 -6.78
N GLU A 74 3.31 2.13 -6.63
CA GLU A 74 4.56 1.79 -5.96
C GLU A 74 4.35 1.49 -4.47
N SER A 75 3.58 2.34 -3.77
CA SER A 75 3.35 2.23 -2.32
C SER A 75 2.58 0.95 -1.95
N LEU A 76 1.60 0.55 -2.76
CA LEU A 76 0.73 -0.59 -2.46
C LEU A 76 1.28 -1.92 -3.01
N ASN A 77 2.17 -1.92 -4.02
CA ASN A 77 2.80 -3.15 -4.50
C ASN A 77 3.59 -3.90 -3.42
N GLY A 78 4.29 -3.17 -2.55
CA GLY A 78 4.99 -3.76 -1.39
C GLY A 78 4.03 -4.39 -0.39
N LEU A 79 2.89 -3.75 -0.15
CA LEU A 79 1.83 -4.23 0.74
C LEU A 79 1.21 -5.54 0.22
N HIS A 80 0.85 -5.61 -1.06
CA HIS A 80 0.31 -6.82 -1.69
C HIS A 80 1.25 -8.03 -1.51
N THR A 81 2.56 -7.83 -1.72
CA THR A 81 3.56 -8.90 -1.57
C THR A 81 3.65 -9.40 -0.12
N ALA A 82 3.70 -8.48 0.85
CA ALA A 82 3.81 -8.82 2.28
C ALA A 82 2.59 -9.59 2.78
N ILE A 83 1.39 -9.17 2.35
CA ILE A 83 0.14 -9.77 2.81
C ILE A 83 -0.09 -11.13 2.17
N ARG A 84 0.19 -11.30 0.87
CA ARG A 84 0.18 -12.65 0.25
C ARG A 84 1.07 -13.62 1.00
N ALA A 85 2.28 -13.20 1.40
CA ALA A 85 3.17 -14.04 2.20
C ALA A 85 2.54 -14.44 3.55
N GLY A 86 1.84 -13.52 4.22
CA GLY A 86 1.13 -13.79 5.48
C GLY A 86 -0.08 -14.73 5.31
N LEU A 87 -0.87 -14.55 4.24
CA LEU A 87 -2.04 -15.37 3.96
C LEU A 87 -1.71 -16.81 3.54
N THR A 88 -0.51 -17.02 2.96
CA THR A 88 -0.05 -18.34 2.46
C THR A 88 0.92 -19.04 3.43
N ALA A 89 1.16 -18.49 4.62
CA ALA A 89 2.05 -19.09 5.62
C ALA A 89 1.52 -20.47 6.06
N PRO A 90 2.34 -21.52 6.05
CA PRO A 90 1.90 -22.90 6.30
C PRO A 90 1.45 -23.18 7.74
N ASP A 91 1.86 -22.36 8.71
CA ASP A 91 1.51 -22.52 10.13
C ASP A 91 0.17 -21.84 10.53
N ALA A 92 -0.72 -21.64 9.56
CA ALA A 92 -1.94 -20.82 9.71
C ALA A 92 -3.12 -21.51 10.44
N ASP A 93 -2.94 -22.66 11.07
CA ASP A 93 -4.02 -23.31 11.86
C ASP A 93 -4.32 -22.57 13.18
N ASP A 94 -3.38 -21.78 13.71
CA ASP A 94 -3.57 -20.96 14.89
C ASP A 94 -3.96 -19.52 14.55
N SER A 95 -5.18 -19.14 14.94
CA SER A 95 -5.71 -17.76 14.80
C SER A 95 -4.82 -16.71 15.46
N GLU A 96 -4.24 -17.01 16.62
CA GLU A 96 -3.35 -16.08 17.33
C GLU A 96 -2.03 -15.89 16.62
N ALA A 97 -1.46 -16.96 16.06
CA ALA A 97 -0.24 -16.86 15.26
C ALA A 97 -0.44 -16.02 14.00
N ARG A 98 -1.59 -16.17 13.32
CA ARG A 98 -1.96 -15.30 12.16
C ARG A 98 -2.10 -13.84 12.55
N ILE A 99 -2.75 -13.55 13.67
CA ILE A 99 -2.92 -12.18 14.17
C ILE A 99 -1.54 -11.57 14.49
N ALA A 100 -0.69 -12.29 15.20
CA ALA A 100 0.65 -11.82 15.55
C ALA A 100 1.51 -11.56 14.30
N LEU A 101 1.48 -12.47 13.32
CA LEU A 101 2.16 -12.32 12.04
C LEU A 101 1.66 -11.09 11.28
N THR A 102 0.35 -10.90 11.17
CA THR A 102 -0.26 -9.76 10.46
C THR A 102 0.17 -8.44 11.09
N VAL A 103 0.10 -8.30 12.41
CA VAL A 103 0.53 -7.08 13.11
C VAL A 103 2.04 -6.85 12.94
N GLY A 104 2.85 -7.91 12.99
CA GLY A 104 4.29 -7.84 12.73
C GLY A 104 4.61 -7.34 11.32
N LEU A 105 3.94 -7.87 10.30
CA LEU A 105 4.11 -7.44 8.90
C LEU A 105 3.74 -5.96 8.70
N ILE A 106 2.68 -5.48 9.35
CA ILE A 106 2.29 -4.06 9.29
C ILE A 106 3.38 -3.19 9.96
N ALA A 107 3.87 -3.59 11.13
CA ALA A 107 4.93 -2.86 11.82
C ALA A 107 6.23 -2.81 11.00
N ASP A 108 6.61 -3.92 10.35
CA ASP A 108 7.78 -4.00 9.48
C ASP A 108 7.63 -3.12 8.23
N LEU A 109 6.44 -3.10 7.62
CA LEU A 109 6.14 -2.24 6.48
C LEU A 109 6.27 -0.76 6.86
N VAL A 110 5.69 -0.35 8.00
CA VAL A 110 5.78 1.03 8.47
C VAL A 110 7.24 1.42 8.76
N ARG A 111 8.02 0.51 9.31
CA ARG A 111 9.44 0.74 9.62
C ARG A 111 10.31 0.82 8.36
N SER A 112 10.03 -0.02 7.36
CA SER A 112 10.82 -0.08 6.12
C SER A 112 10.44 0.98 5.09
N ALA A 113 9.18 1.44 5.07
CA ALA A 113 8.65 2.34 4.05
C ALA A 113 7.69 3.41 4.65
N PRO A 114 8.10 4.18 5.68
CA PRO A 114 7.21 5.10 6.41
C PRO A 114 6.63 6.20 5.52
N ALA A 115 7.38 6.70 4.54
CA ALA A 115 6.93 7.73 3.62
C ALA A 115 5.78 7.23 2.72
N HIS A 116 5.87 6.00 2.22
CA HIS A 116 4.82 5.36 1.42
C HIS A 116 3.54 5.15 2.23
N VAL A 117 3.67 4.64 3.45
CA VAL A 117 2.51 4.43 4.35
C VAL A 117 1.85 5.75 4.69
N ARG A 118 2.64 6.81 5.01
CA ARG A 118 2.13 8.16 5.28
C ARG A 118 1.40 8.74 4.07
N PHE A 119 1.93 8.56 2.87
CA PHE A 119 1.31 9.00 1.63
C PHE A 119 -0.07 8.36 1.45
N ILE A 120 -0.19 7.03 1.55
CA ILE A 120 -1.47 6.32 1.43
C ILE A 120 -2.45 6.75 2.53
N ALA A 121 -2.03 6.79 3.79
CA ALA A 121 -2.87 7.18 4.92
C ALA A 121 -3.46 8.59 4.76
N ARG A 122 -2.67 9.54 4.25
CA ARG A 122 -3.09 10.92 4.02
C ARG A 122 -3.97 11.05 2.78
N GLU A 123 -3.54 10.50 1.66
CA GLU A 123 -4.15 10.76 0.36
C GLU A 123 -5.40 9.89 0.08
N ARG A 124 -5.67 8.84 0.89
CA ARG A 124 -6.94 8.09 0.80
C ARG A 124 -8.17 8.99 1.04
N HIS A 125 -7.97 10.11 1.73
CA HIS A 125 -8.99 11.15 1.96
C HIS A 125 -8.57 12.52 1.42
N GLY A 126 -7.48 12.56 0.62
CA GLY A 126 -6.88 13.79 0.09
C GLY A 126 -7.72 14.49 -0.98
N GLY A 127 -7.30 15.72 -1.36
CA GLY A 127 -8.01 16.56 -2.33
C GLY A 127 -7.93 16.09 -3.78
N VAL A 128 -6.95 15.26 -4.15
CA VAL A 128 -6.70 14.85 -5.54
C VAL A 128 -7.52 13.60 -5.88
N ARG A 129 -8.66 13.82 -6.56
CA ARG A 129 -9.63 12.76 -6.88
C ARG A 129 -9.03 11.53 -7.59
N PRO A 130 -8.22 11.65 -8.66
CA PRO A 130 -7.63 10.47 -9.32
C PRO A 130 -6.81 9.60 -8.39
N VAL A 131 -6.12 10.20 -7.41
CA VAL A 131 -5.29 9.46 -6.43
C VAL A 131 -6.17 8.74 -5.41
N ARG A 132 -7.22 9.39 -4.90
CA ARG A 132 -8.21 8.72 -4.03
C ARG A 132 -8.84 7.51 -4.70
N GLU A 133 -9.24 7.66 -5.97
CA GLU A 133 -9.83 6.57 -6.76
C GLU A 133 -8.84 5.43 -6.98
N ALA A 134 -7.57 5.73 -7.28
CA ALA A 134 -6.52 4.74 -7.41
C ALA A 134 -6.30 3.98 -6.09
N ILE A 135 -6.18 4.68 -4.95
CA ILE A 135 -6.05 4.04 -3.64
C ILE A 135 -7.27 3.15 -3.35
N GLY A 136 -8.49 3.66 -3.53
CA GLY A 136 -9.72 2.90 -3.32
C GLY A 136 -9.78 1.63 -4.17
N THR A 137 -9.39 1.72 -5.45
CA THR A 137 -9.36 0.57 -6.37
C THR A 137 -8.35 -0.48 -5.90
N GLN A 138 -7.14 -0.08 -5.52
CA GLN A 138 -6.11 -1.00 -5.05
C GLN A 138 -6.49 -1.67 -3.73
N LEU A 139 -7.07 -0.92 -2.77
CA LEU A 139 -7.56 -1.49 -1.51
C LEU A 139 -8.74 -2.44 -1.73
N ALA A 140 -9.64 -2.15 -2.67
CA ALA A 140 -10.74 -3.05 -3.03
C ALA A 140 -10.24 -4.36 -3.69
N LEU A 141 -9.27 -4.28 -4.60
CA LEU A 141 -8.61 -5.47 -5.17
C LEU A 141 -7.98 -6.32 -4.07
N PHE A 142 -7.30 -5.67 -3.15
CA PHE A 142 -6.71 -6.33 -2.00
C PHE A 142 -7.76 -6.98 -1.08
N ALA A 143 -8.89 -6.31 -0.79
CA ALA A 143 -9.97 -6.91 -0.04
C ALA A 143 -10.55 -8.16 -0.74
N GLY A 144 -10.61 -8.17 -2.07
CA GLY A 144 -10.96 -9.36 -2.85
C GLY A 144 -10.03 -10.55 -2.62
N GLU A 145 -8.71 -10.32 -2.60
CA GLU A 145 -7.70 -11.36 -2.31
C GLU A 145 -7.84 -11.90 -0.86
N VAL A 146 -8.10 -11.00 0.09
CA VAL A 146 -8.36 -11.40 1.48
C VAL A 146 -9.65 -12.21 1.60
N ALA A 147 -10.72 -11.82 0.90
CA ALA A 147 -11.99 -12.56 0.87
C ALA A 147 -11.82 -13.98 0.31
N ASP A 148 -11.02 -14.13 -0.77
CA ASP A 148 -10.71 -15.44 -1.35
C ASP A 148 -9.93 -16.32 -0.34
N ALA A 149 -8.94 -15.75 0.33
CA ALA A 149 -8.18 -16.47 1.37
C ALA A 149 -9.04 -16.86 2.58
N LEU A 150 -9.91 -15.96 3.04
CA LEU A 150 -10.86 -16.26 4.13
C LEU A 150 -11.84 -17.36 3.72
N GLY A 151 -12.35 -17.34 2.49
CA GLY A 151 -13.27 -18.35 1.96
C GLY A 151 -12.66 -19.74 1.84
N ALA A 152 -11.33 -19.86 1.71
CA ALA A 152 -10.61 -21.11 1.66
C ALA A 152 -10.41 -21.75 3.05
N LEU A 153 -10.68 -21.05 4.14
CA LEU A 153 -10.54 -21.58 5.49
C LEU A 153 -11.69 -22.54 5.84
N PRO A 154 -11.42 -23.64 6.58
CA PRO A 154 -12.46 -24.63 6.92
C PRO A 154 -13.66 -24.06 7.69
N ASP A 155 -13.41 -23.09 8.55
CA ASP A 155 -14.42 -22.40 9.37
C ASP A 155 -15.22 -21.33 8.61
N SER A 156 -15.04 -21.20 7.28
CA SER A 156 -15.84 -20.37 6.40
C SER A 156 -17.03 -21.13 5.76
N SER A 157 -17.25 -22.36 6.13
CA SER A 157 -18.42 -23.13 5.63
C SER A 157 -19.72 -22.39 5.98
N GLY A 158 -20.56 -22.15 4.96
CA GLY A 158 -21.83 -21.44 5.12
C GLY A 158 -21.73 -19.91 4.95
N TRP A 159 -20.56 -19.34 4.84
CA TRP A 159 -20.40 -17.91 4.53
C TRP A 159 -20.76 -17.60 3.07
N SER A 160 -21.56 -16.54 2.85
CA SER A 160 -21.80 -16.02 1.52
C SER A 160 -20.57 -15.26 0.99
N ARG A 161 -20.46 -15.13 -0.34
CA ARG A 161 -19.43 -14.28 -0.96
C ARG A 161 -19.50 -12.83 -0.47
N GLU A 162 -20.71 -12.30 -0.33
CA GLU A 162 -20.95 -10.94 0.15
C GLU A 162 -20.49 -10.74 1.58
N ASP A 163 -20.76 -11.70 2.48
CA ASP A 163 -20.28 -11.65 3.87
C ASP A 163 -18.73 -11.71 3.96
N LEU A 164 -18.08 -12.53 3.10
CA LEU A 164 -16.63 -12.62 3.03
C LEU A 164 -16.02 -11.32 2.51
N GLU A 165 -16.60 -10.69 1.51
CA GLU A 165 -16.12 -9.39 0.98
C GLU A 165 -16.30 -8.27 2.00
N MET A 166 -17.43 -8.24 2.70
CA MET A 166 -17.66 -7.31 3.81
C MET A 166 -16.60 -7.49 4.92
N LEU A 167 -16.37 -8.72 5.37
CA LEU A 167 -15.38 -9.01 6.41
C LEU A 167 -13.96 -8.64 5.96
N ALA A 168 -13.60 -8.96 4.72
CA ALA A 168 -12.31 -8.61 4.15
C ALA A 168 -12.11 -7.08 4.10
N GLY A 169 -13.16 -6.32 3.77
CA GLY A 169 -13.15 -4.86 3.86
C GLY A 169 -12.83 -4.36 5.27
N VAL A 170 -13.45 -4.94 6.29
CA VAL A 170 -13.15 -4.60 7.70
C VAL A 170 -11.70 -4.89 8.06
N TYR A 171 -11.14 -6.03 7.63
CA TYR A 171 -9.72 -6.35 7.86
C TYR A 171 -8.79 -5.34 7.18
N VAL A 172 -9.05 -5.01 5.91
CA VAL A 172 -8.23 -4.06 5.14
C VAL A 172 -8.27 -2.66 5.76
N ASP A 173 -9.45 -2.17 6.11
CA ASP A 173 -9.58 -0.87 6.79
C ASP A 173 -8.87 -0.85 8.14
N HIS A 174 -8.97 -1.93 8.90
CA HIS A 174 -8.26 -2.08 10.17
C HIS A 174 -6.73 -2.09 9.98
N MET A 175 -6.22 -2.76 8.94
CA MET A 175 -4.79 -2.76 8.63
C MET A 175 -4.27 -1.34 8.28
N VAL A 176 -5.00 -0.58 7.47
CA VAL A 176 -4.64 0.81 7.13
C VAL A 176 -4.65 1.71 8.37
N MET A 177 -5.66 1.54 9.23
CA MET A 177 -5.75 2.28 10.50
C MET A 177 -4.60 1.90 11.44
N THR A 178 -4.26 0.63 11.56
CA THR A 178 -3.13 0.13 12.37
C THR A 178 -1.79 0.68 11.85
N ALA A 179 -1.57 0.69 10.53
CA ALA A 179 -0.38 1.27 9.92
C ALA A 179 -0.26 2.78 10.24
N SER A 180 -1.37 3.51 10.20
CA SER A 180 -1.40 4.93 10.60
C SER A 180 -1.05 5.12 12.07
N ALA A 181 -1.59 4.26 12.95
CA ALA A 181 -1.28 4.30 14.38
C ALA A 181 0.21 4.02 14.66
N PHE A 182 0.83 3.07 13.95
CA PHE A 182 2.27 2.83 14.05
C PHE A 182 3.12 4.02 13.57
N LEU A 183 2.68 4.75 12.54
CA LEU A 183 3.37 5.97 12.08
C LEU A 183 3.36 7.08 13.12
N GLU A 184 2.27 7.19 13.88
CA GLU A 184 2.10 8.22 14.92
C GLU A 184 2.76 7.83 16.24
N ALA A 185 2.89 6.52 16.49
CA ALA A 185 3.51 6.00 17.70
C ALA A 185 5.03 6.25 17.68
N GLY A 186 5.55 6.94 18.69
CA GLY A 186 6.98 7.02 18.93
C GLY A 186 7.56 5.65 19.33
N PRO A 187 8.88 5.56 19.55
CA PRO A 187 9.53 4.28 19.89
C PRO A 187 8.89 3.53 21.06
N GLU A 188 8.47 4.26 22.09
CA GLU A 188 7.83 3.70 23.30
C GLU A 188 6.37 3.28 23.05
N GLY A 189 5.73 3.83 22.00
CA GLY A 189 4.34 3.53 21.63
C GLY A 189 4.19 2.31 20.72
N GLN A 190 5.26 1.74 20.18
CA GLN A 190 5.19 0.66 19.19
C GLN A 190 4.55 -0.61 19.77
N GLU A 191 5.00 -1.08 20.94
CA GLU A 191 4.45 -2.29 21.56
C GLU A 191 3.01 -2.11 22.06
N PRO A 192 2.63 -1.00 22.73
CA PRO A 192 1.23 -0.73 23.04
C PRO A 192 0.32 -0.71 21.80
N THR A 193 0.78 -0.13 20.68
CA THR A 193 0.04 -0.12 19.40
C THR A 193 -0.12 -1.53 18.85
N ALA A 194 0.94 -2.34 18.86
CA ALA A 194 0.89 -3.74 18.43
C ALA A 194 -0.09 -4.56 19.27
N GLU A 195 -0.06 -4.40 20.60
CA GLU A 195 -0.96 -5.12 21.49
C GLU A 195 -2.44 -4.72 21.27
N LEU A 196 -2.71 -3.43 21.10
CA LEU A 196 -4.05 -2.95 20.75
C LEU A 196 -4.54 -3.56 19.43
N ALA A 197 -3.69 -3.55 18.40
CA ALA A 197 -4.01 -4.12 17.09
C ALA A 197 -4.31 -5.63 17.18
N ARG A 198 -3.51 -6.40 17.94
CA ARG A 198 -3.77 -7.84 18.19
C ARG A 198 -5.13 -8.06 18.85
N ARG A 199 -5.46 -7.27 19.87
CA ARG A 199 -6.76 -7.37 20.57
C ARG A 199 -7.93 -7.04 19.65
N GLN A 200 -7.80 -6.03 18.80
CA GLN A 200 -8.83 -5.65 17.83
C GLN A 200 -9.03 -6.72 16.77
N LEU A 201 -7.96 -7.28 16.20
CA LEU A 201 -8.04 -8.39 15.25
C LEU A 201 -8.62 -9.66 15.88
N ARG A 202 -8.29 -9.95 17.15
CA ARG A 202 -8.92 -11.04 17.90
C ARG A 202 -10.43 -10.83 18.04
N LEU A 203 -10.88 -9.61 18.34
CA LEU A 203 -12.31 -9.29 18.42
C LEU A 203 -13.01 -9.52 17.08
N ILE A 204 -12.41 -9.11 15.97
CA ILE A 204 -12.95 -9.35 14.61
C ILE A 204 -13.01 -10.85 14.32
N SER A 205 -11.95 -11.59 14.67
CA SER A 205 -11.89 -13.06 14.48
C SER A 205 -12.95 -13.80 15.31
N LEU A 206 -13.18 -13.41 16.56
CA LEU A 206 -14.27 -13.95 17.40
C LEU A 206 -15.64 -13.61 16.83
N GLY A 207 -15.84 -12.39 16.33
CA GLY A 207 -17.07 -12.01 15.63
C GLY A 207 -17.34 -12.89 14.42
N ARG A 208 -16.28 -13.23 13.66
CA ARG A 208 -16.35 -14.13 12.51
C ARG A 208 -16.85 -15.52 12.90
N THR A 209 -16.32 -16.13 13.95
CA THR A 209 -16.71 -17.50 14.37
C THR A 209 -18.18 -17.61 14.80
N HIS A 210 -18.80 -16.50 15.20
CA HIS A 210 -20.20 -16.44 15.68
C HIS A 210 -21.15 -15.71 14.71
N TRP A 211 -20.68 -15.30 13.53
CA TRP A 211 -21.47 -14.51 12.58
C TRP A 211 -22.71 -15.22 12.09
N LEU A 212 -22.68 -16.54 11.95
CA LEU A 212 -23.77 -17.36 11.46
C LEU A 212 -24.70 -17.91 12.57
N ASP A 213 -24.35 -17.75 13.85
CA ASP A 213 -25.08 -18.36 14.97
C ASP A 213 -26.52 -17.79 15.17
N GLY A 214 -26.89 -16.74 14.48
CA GLY A 214 -28.20 -16.09 14.61
C GLY A 214 -28.98 -15.96 13.30
N ARG A 215 -28.56 -16.67 12.26
CA ARG A 215 -29.17 -16.60 10.91
C ARG A 215 -29.96 -17.86 10.55
#